data_f9675d5548eda6d063858ead66eda23a
#
_entry.id   f9675d5548eda6d063858ead66eda23a
#
_cell.length_a   1.000
_cell.length_b   1.000
_cell.length_c   1.000
_cell.angle_alpha   90.00
_cell.angle_beta   90.00
_cell.angle_gamma   90.00
#
_symmetry.space_group_name_H-M   'P 1'
#
loop_
_entity.id
_entity.type
_entity.pdbx_description
1 polymer ?
#
loop_
_entity_poly.entity_id
_entity_poly.type
_entity_poly.pdbx_seq_one_letter_code
_entity_poly.pdbx_strand_id
1 'polypeptide(L)'
;MDRKPVIIFAGTTEGRTISEYLASCKVPVTACVATEYGETLLTENEYLKVHAGRMDQEEIAAFIREKGAELVIDATHPYAAVVSENVAAACEREQVDYVRLIRGSSAESVDQAVLVGSVDEAVEYLKKTEGNILATTGSKELFKYTQIPGFEKRVFARVLSTGEVAAACEKLGFVGKNLICMQGPFSEEMNIAMLHQFDCKYLVTKETGKAGGFEEKLHAAKAAGATLVLVGRPPEQKGYSYDEVLEMMRIRFHLAAASVLEVQPTQAKRKVTLVGIGIGTPEGMTVEAAQVIEKADLLVGADRMLAAAADKHKPTFSAYEPRKIGDYLELHPEYQRVVVLLSGDIGFYSGAKRLYEELEQRDFEVDALCGISSVVYFCGKLRTAWEDVCLLSTHGRSANLVGAVKSHHKTFTLLGKGESVHVLCQELMEYGLAHVTVHIGIQLGYEDEKILSGTPEELLKQSIDGLCVALIENETPFSGIRACVDDEEFSRGKAPMTKSEIRSLSVAKLQLPKDAVVYDVGAGTGSVTIELALAAVDGCIYAIERNQEACDLIEENKRKFGTPNIQVVHGLAPEAM
;
A
#
# COMPACT_ATOMS: atom_id res chain seq x y z
N MET A 1 28.10 13.75 -39.78
CA MET A 1 28.55 14.96 -39.07
C MET A 1 28.47 14.64 -37.60
N ASP A 2 29.58 14.69 -36.88
CA ASP A 2 29.58 14.49 -35.43
C ASP A 2 28.81 15.62 -34.78
N ARG A 3 27.66 15.27 -34.16
CA ARG A 3 26.86 16.22 -33.39
C ARG A 3 27.58 16.55 -32.08
N LYS A 4 27.65 17.84 -31.73
CA LYS A 4 28.23 18.24 -30.46
C LYS A 4 27.34 17.83 -29.28
N PRO A 5 27.92 17.55 -28.13
CA PRO A 5 27.17 17.08 -26.97
C PRO A 5 26.28 18.16 -26.36
N VAL A 6 25.20 17.73 -25.73
CA VAL A 6 24.27 18.52 -24.93
C VAL A 6 24.43 18.14 -23.46
N ILE A 7 24.54 19.11 -22.57
CA ILE A 7 24.50 18.88 -21.13
C ILE A 7 23.10 19.20 -20.64
N ILE A 8 22.52 18.30 -19.84
CA ILE A 8 21.18 18.48 -19.27
C ILE A 8 21.25 18.31 -17.75
N PHE A 9 20.93 19.35 -17.01
CA PHE A 9 20.77 19.25 -15.56
C PHE A 9 19.41 18.65 -15.25
N ALA A 10 19.37 17.32 -15.17
CA ALA A 10 18.15 16.49 -15.16
C ALA A 10 17.57 16.29 -13.75
N GLY A 11 17.34 17.38 -13.01
CA GLY A 11 16.76 17.35 -11.67
C GLY A 11 15.25 17.05 -11.60
N THR A 12 14.58 16.92 -12.76
CA THR A 12 13.13 16.67 -12.87
C THR A 12 12.85 15.53 -13.84
N THR A 13 11.62 15.04 -13.84
CA THR A 13 11.15 14.01 -14.79
C THR A 13 11.28 14.50 -16.23
N GLU A 14 10.90 15.74 -16.50
CA GLU A 14 10.98 16.34 -17.83
C GLU A 14 12.41 16.42 -18.35
N GLY A 15 13.38 16.75 -17.47
CA GLY A 15 14.79 16.76 -17.82
C GLY A 15 15.33 15.38 -18.21
N ARG A 16 14.89 14.33 -17.50
CA ARG A 16 15.22 12.95 -17.84
C ARG A 16 14.63 12.54 -19.18
N THR A 17 13.35 12.83 -19.39
CA THR A 17 12.66 12.50 -20.66
C THR A 17 13.32 13.16 -21.87
N ILE A 18 13.73 14.45 -21.75
CA ILE A 18 14.47 15.12 -22.83
C ILE A 18 15.83 14.48 -23.06
N SER A 19 16.52 14.04 -21.98
CA SER A 19 17.82 13.36 -22.09
C SER A 19 17.70 12.06 -22.88
N GLU A 20 16.72 11.23 -22.57
CA GLU A 20 16.44 9.96 -23.25
C GLU A 20 15.99 10.18 -24.70
N TYR A 21 15.11 11.16 -24.93
CA TYR A 21 14.66 11.52 -26.28
C TYR A 21 15.82 11.93 -27.19
N LEU A 22 16.67 12.83 -26.76
CA LEU A 22 17.81 13.29 -27.56
C LEU A 22 18.79 12.13 -27.82
N ALA A 23 19.06 11.30 -26.82
CA ALA A 23 19.91 10.12 -26.96
C ALA A 23 19.32 9.11 -27.97
N SER A 24 17.99 8.87 -27.94
CA SER A 24 17.32 8.01 -28.92
C SER A 24 17.44 8.54 -30.36
N CYS A 25 17.52 9.87 -30.50
CA CYS A 25 17.78 10.55 -31.79
C CYS A 25 19.28 10.62 -32.16
N LYS A 26 20.13 9.88 -31.44
CA LYS A 26 21.60 9.84 -31.64
C LYS A 26 22.27 11.21 -31.46
N VAL A 27 21.75 12.02 -30.56
CA VAL A 27 22.39 13.25 -30.06
C VAL A 27 23.17 12.88 -28.80
N PRO A 28 24.49 13.14 -28.73
CA PRO A 28 25.25 12.87 -27.50
C PRO A 28 24.76 13.74 -26.34
N VAL A 29 24.34 13.13 -25.24
CA VAL A 29 23.81 13.81 -24.04
C VAL A 29 24.63 13.42 -22.83
N THR A 30 24.93 14.40 -21.98
CA THR A 30 25.39 14.18 -20.61
C THR A 30 24.34 14.71 -19.62
N ALA A 31 23.66 13.80 -18.94
CA ALA A 31 22.68 14.16 -17.92
C ALA A 31 23.35 14.32 -16.55
N CYS A 32 23.24 15.50 -15.94
CA CYS A 32 23.78 15.82 -14.62
C CYS A 32 22.68 15.67 -13.56
N VAL A 33 22.93 14.85 -12.53
CA VAL A 33 22.02 14.60 -11.42
C VAL A 33 22.71 14.87 -10.07
N ALA A 34 21.96 15.42 -9.09
CA ALA A 34 22.54 15.87 -7.84
C ALA A 34 22.82 14.75 -6.81
N THR A 35 22.32 13.53 -7.02
CA THR A 35 22.38 12.41 -6.08
C THR A 35 22.59 11.08 -6.79
N GLU A 36 23.24 10.13 -6.11
CA GLU A 36 23.38 8.74 -6.59
C GLU A 36 22.02 8.07 -6.92
N TYR A 37 20.97 8.40 -6.18
CA TYR A 37 19.62 7.93 -6.50
C TYR A 37 19.12 8.47 -7.86
N GLY A 38 19.47 9.71 -8.22
CA GLY A 38 19.16 10.26 -9.54
C GLY A 38 19.87 9.51 -10.68
N GLU A 39 21.06 8.98 -10.41
CA GLU A 39 21.84 8.18 -11.35
C GLU A 39 21.13 6.85 -11.69
N THR A 40 20.53 6.18 -10.71
CA THR A 40 19.82 4.91 -10.91
C THR A 40 18.54 5.04 -11.76
N LEU A 41 18.06 6.26 -11.99
CA LEU A 41 16.85 6.55 -12.76
C LEU A 41 17.11 6.76 -14.27
N LEU A 42 18.37 6.73 -14.72
CA LEU A 42 18.76 6.89 -16.10
C LEU A 42 19.66 5.71 -16.53
N THR A 43 19.35 5.07 -17.64
CA THR A 43 20.19 3.98 -18.17
C THR A 43 21.17 4.52 -19.18
N GLU A 44 22.47 4.44 -18.87
CA GLU A 44 23.53 4.85 -19.79
C GLU A 44 23.53 4.00 -21.08
N ASN A 45 23.83 4.66 -22.18
CA ASN A 45 24.00 4.03 -23.48
C ASN A 45 25.08 4.74 -24.31
N GLU A 46 25.19 4.41 -25.59
CA GLU A 46 26.17 5.02 -26.50
C GLU A 46 26.04 6.54 -26.58
N TYR A 47 24.82 7.09 -26.48
CA TYR A 47 24.50 8.51 -26.66
C TYR A 47 24.08 9.20 -25.35
N LEU A 48 23.89 8.48 -24.25
CA LEU A 48 23.55 9.02 -22.94
C LEU A 48 24.59 8.62 -21.91
N LYS A 49 25.23 9.63 -21.30
CA LYS A 49 26.09 9.49 -20.14
C LYS A 49 25.49 10.19 -18.94
N VAL A 50 25.71 9.66 -17.74
CA VAL A 50 25.20 10.24 -16.50
C VAL A 50 26.38 10.74 -15.66
N HIS A 51 26.25 11.94 -15.13
CA HIS A 51 27.18 12.53 -14.17
C HIS A 51 26.45 12.80 -12.85
N ALA A 52 26.81 12.08 -11.80
CA ALA A 52 26.24 12.25 -10.46
C ALA A 52 27.14 13.15 -9.60
N GLY A 53 26.56 14.14 -8.94
CA GLY A 53 27.26 15.03 -8.03
C GLY A 53 26.74 16.46 -8.08
N ARG A 54 27.08 17.23 -7.02
CA ARG A 54 26.81 18.66 -6.99
C ARG A 54 28.04 19.40 -7.51
N MET A 55 27.82 20.39 -8.34
CA MET A 55 28.87 21.23 -8.91
C MET A 55 28.59 22.70 -8.55
N ASP A 56 29.64 23.43 -8.23
CA ASP A 56 29.60 24.89 -8.14
C ASP A 56 29.74 25.53 -9.54
N GLN A 57 29.70 26.89 -9.59
CA GLN A 57 29.78 27.63 -10.86
C GLN A 57 31.08 27.37 -11.63
N GLU A 58 32.22 27.26 -10.93
CA GLU A 58 33.52 27.04 -11.55
C GLU A 58 33.64 25.61 -12.10
N GLU A 59 33.14 24.63 -11.34
CA GLU A 59 33.10 23.23 -11.74
C GLU A 59 32.18 23.02 -12.94
N ILE A 60 31.00 23.69 -12.98
CA ILE A 60 30.09 23.67 -14.12
C ILE A 60 30.77 24.24 -15.38
N ALA A 61 31.45 25.41 -15.27
CA ALA A 61 32.14 25.99 -16.40
C ALA A 61 33.28 25.10 -16.91
N ALA A 62 34.06 24.50 -16.03
CA ALA A 62 35.08 23.51 -16.38
C ALA A 62 34.50 22.29 -17.07
N PHE A 63 33.37 21.77 -16.59
CA PHE A 63 32.66 20.63 -17.13
C PHE A 63 32.11 20.90 -18.54
N ILE A 64 31.52 22.08 -18.76
CA ILE A 64 31.06 22.50 -20.10
C ILE A 64 32.22 22.50 -21.11
N ARG A 65 33.39 23.04 -20.73
CA ARG A 65 34.59 23.06 -21.59
C ARG A 65 35.11 21.64 -21.85
N GLU A 66 35.21 20.80 -20.83
CA GLU A 66 35.70 19.43 -20.94
C GLU A 66 34.85 18.62 -21.92
N LYS A 67 33.53 18.74 -21.82
CA LYS A 67 32.59 18.01 -22.69
C LYS A 67 32.46 18.64 -24.08
N GLY A 68 32.89 19.88 -24.28
CA GLY A 68 32.74 20.59 -25.54
C GLY A 68 31.27 20.81 -25.91
N ALA A 69 30.42 21.03 -24.92
CA ALA A 69 28.98 21.16 -25.12
C ALA A 69 28.64 22.42 -25.91
N GLU A 70 27.64 22.34 -26.79
CA GLU A 70 27.12 23.50 -27.52
C GLU A 70 25.80 24.03 -26.97
N LEU A 71 25.20 23.28 -26.07
CA LEU A 71 23.92 23.61 -25.44
C LEU A 71 23.85 23.03 -24.04
N VAL A 72 23.33 23.82 -23.13
CA VAL A 72 22.98 23.39 -21.76
C VAL A 72 21.49 23.57 -21.56
N ILE A 73 20.80 22.51 -21.17
CA ILE A 73 19.39 22.55 -20.77
C ILE A 73 19.32 22.45 -19.24
N ASP A 74 18.81 23.47 -18.61
CA ASP A 74 18.56 23.49 -17.17
C ASP A 74 17.14 23.04 -16.87
N ALA A 75 17.00 21.76 -16.55
CA ALA A 75 15.76 21.12 -16.08
C ALA A 75 15.85 20.80 -14.58
N THR A 76 16.52 21.64 -13.80
CA THR A 76 16.56 21.52 -12.34
C THR A 76 15.22 21.87 -11.71
N HIS A 77 15.02 21.39 -10.47
CA HIS A 77 13.77 21.67 -9.75
C HIS A 77 13.59 23.20 -9.56
N PRO A 78 12.37 23.75 -9.69
CA PRO A 78 12.10 25.20 -9.56
C PRO A 78 12.64 25.84 -8.27
N TYR A 79 12.76 25.08 -7.19
CA TYR A 79 13.33 25.55 -5.91
C TYR A 79 14.86 25.46 -5.82
N ALA A 80 15.54 25.03 -6.86
CA ALA A 80 17.01 24.97 -6.92
C ALA A 80 17.59 26.26 -7.54
N ALA A 81 17.12 27.44 -7.12
CA ALA A 81 17.48 28.74 -7.69
C ALA A 81 19.00 28.95 -7.78
N VAL A 82 19.75 28.62 -6.72
CA VAL A 82 21.22 28.75 -6.69
C VAL A 82 21.90 27.90 -7.78
N VAL A 83 21.42 26.68 -8.02
CA VAL A 83 21.98 25.82 -9.09
C VAL A 83 21.67 26.40 -10.46
N SER A 84 20.44 26.87 -10.69
CA SER A 84 20.05 27.52 -11.95
C SER A 84 20.87 28.80 -12.23
N GLU A 85 21.11 29.62 -11.21
CA GLU A 85 21.97 30.79 -11.33
C GLU A 85 23.41 30.42 -11.67
N ASN A 86 23.97 29.40 -11.02
CA ASN A 86 25.31 28.90 -11.31
C ASN A 86 25.42 28.33 -12.75
N VAL A 87 24.41 27.59 -13.21
CA VAL A 87 24.35 27.02 -14.57
C VAL A 87 24.29 28.15 -15.60
N ALA A 88 23.40 29.15 -15.41
CA ALA A 88 23.25 30.27 -16.32
C ALA A 88 24.54 31.10 -16.40
N ALA A 89 25.16 31.44 -15.26
CA ALA A 89 26.41 32.19 -15.21
C ALA A 89 27.58 31.42 -15.83
N ALA A 90 27.67 30.10 -15.65
CA ALA A 90 28.67 29.26 -16.30
C ALA A 90 28.50 29.22 -17.83
N CYS A 91 27.26 29.13 -18.31
CA CYS A 91 26.93 29.14 -19.74
C CYS A 91 27.30 30.51 -20.39
N GLU A 92 26.99 31.62 -19.73
CA GLU A 92 27.37 32.97 -20.20
C GLU A 92 28.89 33.11 -20.31
N ARG A 93 29.63 32.65 -19.31
CA ARG A 93 31.09 32.68 -19.29
C ARG A 93 31.72 31.85 -20.39
N GLU A 94 31.20 30.67 -20.64
CA GLU A 94 31.73 29.75 -21.65
C GLU A 94 31.13 29.98 -23.05
N GLN A 95 30.24 30.96 -23.20
CA GLN A 95 29.55 31.32 -24.44
C GLN A 95 28.79 30.14 -25.06
N VAL A 96 28.12 29.34 -24.22
CA VAL A 96 27.31 28.22 -24.61
C VAL A 96 25.82 28.54 -24.45
N ASP A 97 24.99 28.09 -25.39
CA ASP A 97 23.58 28.35 -25.37
C ASP A 97 22.93 27.74 -24.11
N TYR A 98 22.11 28.54 -23.42
CA TYR A 98 21.40 28.17 -22.23
C TYR A 98 19.89 28.15 -22.45
N VAL A 99 19.24 27.04 -22.11
CA VAL A 99 17.79 26.87 -22.19
C VAL A 99 17.25 26.45 -20.83
N ARG A 100 16.40 27.29 -20.22
CA ARG A 100 15.70 26.96 -18.98
C ARG A 100 14.37 26.30 -19.29
N LEU A 101 14.18 25.06 -18.80
CA LEU A 101 12.91 24.35 -18.84
C LEU A 101 12.07 24.73 -17.62
N ILE A 102 10.87 25.25 -17.84
CA ILE A 102 9.89 25.54 -16.79
C ILE A 102 8.68 24.62 -16.91
N ARG A 103 8.15 24.18 -15.78
CA ARG A 103 6.88 23.45 -15.72
C ARG A 103 5.71 24.42 -15.84
N GLY A 104 4.68 24.06 -16.61
CA GLY A 104 3.37 24.69 -16.51
C GLY A 104 2.87 24.63 -15.06
N SER A 105 2.37 25.74 -14.51
CA SER A 105 1.87 25.79 -13.15
C SER A 105 0.56 25.00 -13.04
N SER A 106 0.46 24.07 -12.11
CA SER A 106 -0.81 23.47 -11.66
C SER A 106 -1.66 24.44 -10.83
N ALA A 107 -1.21 25.67 -10.68
CA ALA A 107 -1.83 26.70 -9.84
C ALA A 107 -3.01 27.45 -10.52
N GLU A 108 -3.31 27.18 -11.80
CA GLU A 108 -4.37 27.92 -12.52
C GLU A 108 -5.82 27.52 -12.14
N SER A 109 -6.01 26.60 -11.17
CA SER A 109 -7.35 26.14 -10.80
C SER A 109 -7.71 26.26 -9.30
N VAL A 110 -6.99 27.10 -8.51
CA VAL A 110 -7.28 27.22 -7.07
C VAL A 110 -8.03 28.52 -6.79
N ASP A 111 -9.34 28.52 -6.97
CA ASP A 111 -10.25 29.67 -6.83
C ASP A 111 -10.29 30.34 -5.43
N GLN A 112 -9.57 29.82 -4.41
CA GLN A 112 -9.61 30.34 -3.03
C GLN A 112 -8.25 30.31 -2.31
N ALA A 113 -7.11 30.27 -3.00
CA ALA A 113 -5.80 30.33 -2.38
C ALA A 113 -5.17 31.72 -2.51
N VAL A 114 -4.48 32.13 -1.44
CA VAL A 114 -3.61 33.32 -1.45
C VAL A 114 -2.23 32.86 -1.89
N LEU A 115 -1.82 33.27 -3.10
CA LEU A 115 -0.51 32.93 -3.65
C LEU A 115 0.51 34.00 -3.22
N VAL A 116 1.64 33.59 -2.69
CA VAL A 116 2.75 34.45 -2.26
C VAL A 116 4.09 33.86 -2.74
N GLY A 117 5.05 34.70 -3.09
CA GLY A 117 6.34 34.25 -3.63
C GLY A 117 7.31 33.71 -2.58
N SER A 118 7.11 34.04 -1.29
CA SER A 118 8.01 33.64 -0.21
C SER A 118 7.30 33.51 1.14
N VAL A 119 7.98 32.88 2.11
CA VAL A 119 7.47 32.82 3.50
C VAL A 119 7.43 34.23 4.11
N ASP A 120 8.32 35.14 3.72
CA ASP A 120 8.28 36.55 4.18
C ASP A 120 6.98 37.22 3.72
N GLU A 121 6.59 37.06 2.47
CA GLU A 121 5.33 37.59 1.95
C GLU A 121 4.11 36.95 2.62
N ALA A 122 4.17 35.61 2.91
CA ALA A 122 3.15 34.95 3.67
C ALA A 122 2.99 35.56 5.06
N VAL A 123 4.09 35.84 5.74
CA VAL A 123 4.12 36.47 7.06
C VAL A 123 3.55 37.91 6.98
N GLU A 124 3.93 38.69 5.98
CA GLU A 124 3.39 40.05 5.79
C GLU A 124 1.89 40.04 5.50
N TYR A 125 1.41 39.08 4.75
CA TYR A 125 -0.03 38.88 4.56
C TYR A 125 -0.73 38.53 5.89
N LEU A 126 -0.19 37.55 6.64
CA LEU A 126 -0.77 37.05 7.87
C LEU A 126 -0.74 38.03 9.04
N LYS A 127 0.21 38.98 9.05
CA LYS A 127 0.22 40.11 10.01
C LYS A 127 -1.04 40.97 9.94
N LYS A 128 -1.69 41.02 8.79
CA LYS A 128 -2.89 41.82 8.51
C LYS A 128 -4.18 41.07 8.75
N THR A 129 -4.11 39.83 9.20
CA THR A 129 -5.27 38.92 9.38
C THR A 129 -5.48 38.54 10.84
N GLU A 130 -6.65 38.02 11.15
CA GLU A 130 -7.00 37.48 12.48
C GLU A 130 -7.33 35.99 12.39
N GLY A 131 -7.11 35.25 13.47
CA GLY A 131 -7.36 33.80 13.55
C GLY A 131 -6.09 32.97 13.56
N ASN A 132 -6.22 31.70 13.89
CA ASN A 132 -5.09 30.78 14.03
C ASN A 132 -4.53 30.33 12.68
N ILE A 133 -3.28 29.95 12.68
CA ILE A 133 -2.49 29.63 11.48
C ILE A 133 -1.83 28.27 11.70
N LEU A 134 -2.06 27.31 10.80
CA LEU A 134 -1.29 26.07 10.73
C LEU A 134 -0.14 26.26 9.74
N ALA A 135 1.09 26.34 10.24
CA ALA A 135 2.30 26.51 9.44
C ALA A 135 2.94 25.15 9.15
N THR A 136 2.98 24.74 7.87
CA THR A 136 3.53 23.46 7.40
C THR A 136 4.73 23.64 6.47
N THR A 137 5.41 24.78 6.56
CA THR A 137 6.57 25.15 5.73
C THR A 137 7.90 24.57 6.22
N GLY A 138 7.88 23.83 7.34
CA GLY A 138 9.05 23.22 7.97
C GLY A 138 9.79 24.16 8.94
N SER A 139 10.78 23.63 9.66
CA SER A 139 11.47 24.34 10.75
C SER A 139 12.47 25.40 10.29
N LYS A 140 13.04 25.27 9.11
CA LYS A 140 14.13 26.15 8.63
C LYS A 140 13.75 27.63 8.51
N GLU A 141 12.50 27.91 8.19
CA GLU A 141 11.98 29.27 8.02
C GLU A 141 10.99 29.67 9.13
N LEU A 142 10.87 28.83 10.18
CA LEU A 142 9.93 29.07 11.25
C LEU A 142 10.20 30.37 12.03
N PHE A 143 11.46 30.79 12.11
CA PHE A 143 11.84 32.08 12.75
C PHE A 143 11.14 33.29 12.12
N LYS A 144 10.74 33.24 10.85
CA LYS A 144 10.03 34.33 10.17
C LYS A 144 8.63 34.54 10.76
N TYR A 145 7.96 33.47 11.20
CA TYR A 145 6.62 33.54 11.80
C TYR A 145 6.60 34.23 13.16
N THR A 146 7.74 34.35 13.85
CA THR A 146 7.83 35.10 15.12
C THR A 146 7.52 36.57 14.97
N GLN A 147 7.53 37.09 13.74
CA GLN A 147 7.17 38.48 13.42
C GLN A 147 5.65 38.71 13.42
N ILE A 148 4.82 37.66 13.45
CA ILE A 148 3.36 37.77 13.49
C ILE A 148 2.94 38.15 14.92
N PRO A 149 2.16 39.21 15.13
CA PRO A 149 1.70 39.61 16.47
C PRO A 149 0.94 38.43 17.15
N GLY A 150 1.37 38.07 18.36
CA GLY A 150 0.80 37.00 19.15
C GLY A 150 1.07 35.61 18.60
N PHE A 151 2.16 35.40 17.86
CA PHE A 151 2.51 34.13 17.21
C PHE A 151 2.53 32.97 18.21
N GLU A 152 2.94 33.17 19.46
CA GLU A 152 3.04 32.15 20.52
C GLU A 152 1.68 31.47 20.83
N LYS A 153 0.58 32.15 20.50
CA LYS A 153 -0.79 31.62 20.68
C LYS A 153 -1.50 31.34 19.39
N ARG A 154 -1.09 32.02 18.32
CA ARG A 154 -1.79 32.07 17.04
C ARG A 154 -1.21 31.12 15.99
N VAL A 155 0.11 30.85 16.03
CA VAL A 155 0.77 30.01 15.04
C VAL A 155 1.03 28.61 15.59
N PHE A 156 0.49 27.61 14.91
CA PHE A 156 0.69 26.19 15.19
C PHE A 156 1.67 25.65 14.16
N ALA A 157 2.89 25.37 14.59
CA ALA A 157 3.99 24.96 13.72
C ALA A 157 4.08 23.45 13.66
N ARG A 158 3.89 22.87 12.47
CA ARG A 158 4.11 21.44 12.23
C ARG A 158 5.51 21.22 11.64
N VAL A 159 6.33 20.49 12.37
CA VAL A 159 7.76 20.25 12.07
C VAL A 159 8.11 18.77 12.25
N LEU A 160 9.30 18.38 11.77
CA LEU A 160 9.80 17.02 11.97
C LEU A 160 9.98 16.68 13.45
N SER A 161 9.73 15.42 13.82
CA SER A 161 9.79 14.90 15.18
C SER A 161 11.22 14.50 15.62
N THR A 162 12.22 15.36 15.37
CA THR A 162 13.58 15.13 15.87
C THR A 162 13.87 16.06 17.06
N GLY A 163 14.63 15.57 18.04
CA GLY A 163 14.95 16.35 19.25
C GLY A 163 15.63 17.69 18.94
N GLU A 164 16.51 17.74 17.93
CA GLU A 164 17.20 18.96 17.50
C GLU A 164 16.22 20.00 16.94
N VAL A 165 15.27 19.54 16.09
CA VAL A 165 14.26 20.43 15.51
C VAL A 165 13.33 20.96 16.58
N ALA A 166 12.86 20.11 17.50
CA ALA A 166 12.00 20.51 18.61
C ALA A 166 12.70 21.57 19.49
N ALA A 167 13.94 21.32 19.92
CA ALA A 167 14.71 22.25 20.74
C ALA A 167 15.00 23.59 20.03
N ALA A 168 15.21 23.56 18.71
CA ALA A 168 15.37 24.78 17.93
C ALA A 168 14.07 25.60 17.86
N CYS A 169 12.93 24.94 17.69
CA CYS A 169 11.62 25.60 17.66
C CYS A 169 11.22 26.17 19.04
N GLU A 170 11.53 25.48 20.12
CA GLU A 170 11.32 25.96 21.48
C GLU A 170 12.09 27.25 21.77
N LYS A 171 13.34 27.34 21.32
CA LYS A 171 14.14 28.56 21.43
C LYS A 171 13.55 29.77 20.69
N LEU A 172 12.74 29.53 19.66
CA LEU A 172 12.01 30.55 18.93
C LEU A 172 10.69 30.96 19.63
N GLY A 173 10.29 30.26 20.69
CA GLY A 173 9.05 30.54 21.42
C GLY A 173 7.86 29.65 21.02
N PHE A 174 8.04 28.64 20.15
CA PHE A 174 6.99 27.67 19.84
C PHE A 174 7.02 26.55 20.88
N VAL A 175 6.06 26.55 21.80
CA VAL A 175 6.01 25.62 22.94
C VAL A 175 4.61 25.00 23.11
N GLY A 176 4.55 23.86 23.76
CA GLY A 176 3.29 23.18 24.09
C GLY A 176 2.46 22.84 22.85
N LYS A 177 1.17 23.21 22.86
CA LYS A 177 0.24 22.90 21.76
C LYS A 177 0.57 23.62 20.43
N ASN A 178 1.38 24.65 20.47
CA ASN A 178 1.78 25.43 19.29
C ASN A 178 2.96 24.83 18.53
N LEU A 179 3.58 23.79 19.08
CA LEU A 179 4.62 22.99 18.42
C LEU A 179 4.15 21.56 18.20
N ILE A 180 3.94 21.18 16.95
CA ILE A 180 3.46 19.87 16.53
C ILE A 180 4.61 19.12 15.87
N CYS A 181 5.25 18.21 16.59
CA CYS A 181 6.37 17.42 16.10
C CYS A 181 5.85 16.09 15.53
N MET A 182 5.71 16.02 14.20
CA MET A 182 5.20 14.82 13.50
C MET A 182 5.92 14.62 12.17
N GLN A 183 6.06 13.36 11.76
CA GLN A 183 6.63 12.97 10.48
C GLN A 183 5.51 12.59 9.50
N GLY A 184 5.54 13.20 8.29
CA GLY A 184 4.62 12.87 7.21
C GLY A 184 5.00 11.58 6.45
N PRO A 185 4.24 11.22 5.42
CA PRO A 185 3.16 11.99 4.80
C PRO A 185 1.88 12.06 5.65
N PHE A 186 1.04 13.08 5.41
CA PHE A 186 -0.20 13.31 6.15
C PHE A 186 -1.39 13.20 5.21
N SER A 187 -2.41 12.42 5.60
CA SER A 187 -3.65 12.30 4.85
C SER A 187 -4.49 13.59 4.91
N GLU A 188 -5.50 13.68 4.06
CA GLU A 188 -6.48 14.78 4.05
C GLU A 188 -7.18 14.88 5.41
N GLU A 189 -7.66 13.76 5.97
CA GLU A 189 -8.36 13.69 7.25
C GLU A 189 -7.51 14.21 8.42
N MET A 190 -6.22 13.86 8.43
CA MET A 190 -5.29 14.34 9.45
C MET A 190 -5.10 15.86 9.37
N ASN A 191 -4.99 16.41 8.16
CA ASN A 191 -4.90 17.86 7.97
C ASN A 191 -6.19 18.56 8.38
N ILE A 192 -7.38 18.02 8.05
CA ILE A 192 -8.69 18.53 8.49
C ILE A 192 -8.77 18.51 10.02
N ALA A 193 -8.43 17.38 10.65
CA ALA A 193 -8.46 17.23 12.09
C ALA A 193 -7.60 18.28 12.82
N MET A 194 -6.39 18.56 12.30
CA MET A 194 -5.51 19.61 12.85
C MET A 194 -6.09 21.01 12.67
N LEU A 195 -6.67 21.32 11.52
CA LEU A 195 -7.29 22.61 11.26
C LEU A 195 -8.46 22.86 12.24
N HIS A 196 -9.30 21.88 12.45
CA HIS A 196 -10.42 21.96 13.41
C HIS A 196 -9.94 21.98 14.87
N GLN A 197 -8.99 21.10 15.24
CA GLN A 197 -8.48 20.98 16.61
C GLN A 197 -7.92 22.30 17.15
N PHE A 198 -7.26 23.06 16.26
CA PHE A 198 -6.62 24.32 16.63
C PHE A 198 -7.38 25.56 16.13
N ASP A 199 -8.60 25.40 15.63
CA ASP A 199 -9.44 26.45 15.03
C ASP A 199 -8.64 27.33 14.07
N CYS A 200 -7.90 26.68 13.15
CA CYS A 200 -7.04 27.35 12.19
C CYS A 200 -7.83 27.91 11.01
N LYS A 201 -7.77 29.21 10.81
CA LYS A 201 -8.36 29.91 9.66
C LYS A 201 -7.43 29.96 8.45
N TYR A 202 -6.15 29.69 8.64
CA TYR A 202 -5.13 29.72 7.61
C TYR A 202 -4.28 28.46 7.65
N LEU A 203 -4.03 27.87 6.47
CA LEU A 203 -3.06 26.81 6.27
C LEU A 203 -1.94 27.33 5.37
N VAL A 204 -0.72 27.42 5.89
CA VAL A 204 0.45 27.84 5.10
C VAL A 204 1.24 26.62 4.68
N THR A 205 1.41 26.46 3.38
CA THR A 205 2.19 25.34 2.80
C THR A 205 3.02 25.81 1.61
N LYS A 206 4.05 25.01 1.28
CA LYS A 206 4.83 25.19 0.04
C LYS A 206 4.22 24.32 -1.07
N GLU A 207 4.36 24.75 -2.31
CA GLU A 207 4.01 23.93 -3.48
C GLU A 207 5.05 22.79 -3.64
N THR A 208 4.82 21.64 -2.99
CA THR A 208 5.80 20.55 -2.88
C THR A 208 5.46 19.34 -3.75
N GLY A 209 4.64 19.46 -4.79
CA GLY A 209 4.26 18.34 -5.67
C GLY A 209 3.64 17.13 -4.93
N LYS A 210 3.39 16.03 -5.64
CA LYS A 210 2.75 14.82 -5.06
C LYS A 210 3.49 14.23 -3.86
N ALA A 211 4.81 14.24 -3.86
CA ALA A 211 5.61 13.72 -2.74
C ALA A 211 5.52 14.54 -1.43
N GLY A 212 5.00 15.76 -1.48
CA GLY A 212 4.87 16.65 -0.32
C GLY A 212 3.46 16.75 0.26
N GLY A 213 2.50 15.96 -0.22
CA GLY A 213 1.12 15.97 0.25
C GLY A 213 0.43 17.32 0.00
N PHE A 214 0.64 17.93 -1.17
CA PHE A 214 0.05 19.23 -1.51
C PHE A 214 -1.45 19.12 -1.76
N GLU A 215 -1.88 18.11 -2.51
CA GLU A 215 -3.30 17.89 -2.84
C GLU A 215 -4.13 17.65 -1.58
N GLU A 216 -3.62 16.83 -0.65
CA GLU A 216 -4.26 16.54 0.63
C GLU A 216 -4.42 17.78 1.50
N LYS A 217 -3.47 18.71 1.46
CA LYS A 217 -3.55 19.99 2.18
C LYS A 217 -4.53 20.96 1.51
N LEU A 218 -4.58 20.97 0.18
CA LEU A 218 -5.51 21.79 -0.58
C LEU A 218 -6.96 21.38 -0.29
N HIS A 219 -7.24 20.08 -0.39
CA HIS A 219 -8.56 19.53 -0.09
C HIS A 219 -8.94 19.75 1.37
N ALA A 220 -8.01 19.54 2.29
CA ALA A 220 -8.22 19.76 3.71
C ALA A 220 -8.54 21.23 4.05
N ALA A 221 -7.83 22.19 3.46
CA ALA A 221 -8.11 23.60 3.65
C ALA A 221 -9.54 23.94 3.18
N LYS A 222 -9.93 23.45 2.00
CA LYS A 222 -11.27 23.64 1.45
C LYS A 222 -12.35 23.01 2.32
N ALA A 223 -12.16 21.76 2.76
CA ALA A 223 -13.12 21.03 3.59
C ALA A 223 -13.29 21.66 4.99
N ALA A 224 -12.19 22.18 5.58
CA ALA A 224 -12.21 22.84 6.88
C ALA A 224 -12.61 24.34 6.81
N GLY A 225 -12.87 24.89 5.62
CA GLY A 225 -13.15 26.31 5.44
C GLY A 225 -11.99 27.24 5.78
N ALA A 226 -10.74 26.74 5.72
CA ALA A 226 -9.54 27.51 5.97
C ALA A 226 -8.98 28.11 4.68
N THR A 227 -8.44 29.32 4.75
CA THR A 227 -7.75 29.95 3.62
C THR A 227 -6.39 29.30 3.43
N LEU A 228 -6.13 28.75 2.25
CA LEU A 228 -4.82 28.24 1.87
C LEU A 228 -3.90 29.42 1.51
N VAL A 229 -2.78 29.55 2.22
CA VAL A 229 -1.69 30.46 1.85
C VAL A 229 -0.58 29.63 1.23
N LEU A 230 -0.51 29.70 -0.09
CA LEU A 230 0.43 28.91 -0.86
C LEU A 230 1.70 29.71 -1.11
N VAL A 231 2.80 29.26 -0.50
CA VAL A 231 4.13 29.79 -0.80
C VAL A 231 4.59 29.15 -2.11
N GLY A 232 4.31 29.85 -3.20
CA GLY A 232 4.66 29.46 -4.56
C GLY A 232 6.10 29.81 -4.91
N ARG A 233 6.39 29.71 -6.19
CA ARG A 233 7.71 29.94 -6.78
C ARG A 233 8.11 31.42 -6.67
N PRO A 234 9.42 31.74 -6.60
CA PRO A 234 9.89 33.08 -6.92
C PRO A 234 9.38 33.50 -8.31
N PRO A 235 9.16 34.80 -8.57
CA PRO A 235 8.68 35.28 -9.85
C PRO A 235 9.55 34.75 -10.98
N GLU A 236 8.90 34.26 -12.02
CA GLU A 236 9.42 33.47 -13.14
C GLU A 236 10.77 33.98 -13.67
N GLN A 237 11.78 33.10 -13.59
CA GLN A 237 12.88 33.16 -14.56
C GLN A 237 12.28 32.88 -15.94
N LYS A 238 12.64 33.71 -16.95
CA LYS A 238 12.26 33.48 -18.34
C LYS A 238 12.73 32.08 -18.75
N GLY A 239 11.84 31.25 -19.22
CA GLY A 239 12.13 29.88 -19.62
C GLY A 239 11.08 29.37 -20.61
N TYR A 240 11.24 28.15 -21.04
CA TYR A 240 10.42 27.52 -22.07
C TYR A 240 9.69 26.32 -21.48
N SER A 241 8.48 26.08 -21.94
CA SER A 241 7.72 24.86 -21.61
C SER A 241 8.39 23.61 -22.20
N TYR A 242 7.97 22.46 -21.73
CA TYR A 242 8.47 21.18 -22.24
C TYR A 242 8.32 21.04 -23.77
N ASP A 243 7.14 21.40 -24.29
CA ASP A 243 6.85 21.31 -25.73
C ASP A 243 7.67 22.32 -26.55
N GLU A 244 7.88 23.52 -26.04
CA GLU A 244 8.73 24.51 -26.68
C GLU A 244 10.20 24.07 -26.72
N VAL A 245 10.73 23.51 -25.61
CA VAL A 245 12.10 22.99 -25.58
C VAL A 245 12.24 21.82 -26.55
N LEU A 246 11.26 20.94 -26.60
CA LEU A 246 11.28 19.80 -27.52
C LEU A 246 11.30 20.24 -28.98
N GLU A 247 10.48 21.24 -29.34
CA GLU A 247 10.46 21.80 -30.69
C GLU A 247 11.75 22.54 -31.04
N MET A 248 12.33 23.29 -30.10
CA MET A 248 13.67 23.91 -30.27
C MET A 248 14.73 22.83 -30.55
N MET A 249 14.70 21.69 -29.87
CA MET A 249 15.65 20.59 -30.10
C MET A 249 15.44 19.96 -31.47
N ARG A 250 14.19 19.78 -31.90
CA ARG A 250 13.86 19.27 -33.23
C ARG A 250 14.44 20.14 -34.34
N ILE A 251 14.24 21.44 -34.24
CA ILE A 251 14.78 22.41 -35.22
C ILE A 251 16.31 22.40 -35.19
N ARG A 252 16.92 22.53 -34.02
CA ARG A 252 18.36 22.66 -33.84
C ARG A 252 19.14 21.45 -34.38
N PHE A 253 18.67 20.25 -34.06
CA PHE A 253 19.36 19.01 -34.42
C PHE A 253 18.85 18.39 -35.74
N HIS A 254 17.98 19.10 -36.47
CA HIS A 254 17.35 18.61 -37.71
C HIS A 254 16.77 17.20 -37.52
N LEU A 255 16.10 17.00 -36.39
CA LEU A 255 15.45 15.73 -36.12
C LEU A 255 14.22 15.68 -37.03
N ALA A 256 14.14 14.66 -37.90
CA ALA A 256 13.01 14.50 -38.79
C ALA A 256 11.73 14.66 -37.98
N ALA A 257 10.75 15.38 -38.59
CA ALA A 257 9.40 15.29 -38.09
C ALA A 257 9.07 13.79 -38.21
N ALA A 258 9.25 13.06 -37.11
CA ALA A 258 8.68 11.75 -36.99
C ALA A 258 7.20 12.00 -37.28
N SER A 259 6.67 11.36 -38.35
CA SER A 259 5.25 11.04 -38.39
C SER A 259 4.93 10.71 -36.95
N VAL A 260 4.06 11.48 -36.32
CA VAL A 260 3.70 11.35 -34.91
C VAL A 260 3.98 9.93 -34.41
N LEU A 261 5.26 9.61 -34.23
CA LEU A 261 5.64 8.79 -33.14
C LEU A 261 5.26 9.72 -32.00
N GLU A 262 4.04 9.56 -31.53
CA GLU A 262 3.80 9.80 -30.15
C GLU A 262 5.12 9.43 -29.48
N VAL A 263 5.90 10.44 -29.04
CA VAL A 263 6.87 10.24 -28.00
C VAL A 263 5.96 9.72 -26.91
N GLN A 264 5.90 8.39 -26.83
CA GLN A 264 5.24 7.78 -25.71
C GLN A 264 5.94 8.41 -24.52
N PRO A 265 5.23 9.20 -23.71
CA PRO A 265 5.76 9.71 -22.47
C PRO A 265 6.29 8.47 -21.80
N THR A 266 7.61 8.39 -21.54
CA THR A 266 8.35 7.25 -20.96
C THR A 266 7.40 6.10 -20.71
N GLN A 267 7.30 5.14 -21.58
CA GLN A 267 6.15 4.24 -21.84
C GLN A 267 5.23 4.28 -20.65
N ALA A 268 4.13 5.03 -20.76
CA ALA A 268 3.19 5.14 -19.63
C ALA A 268 3.01 3.70 -19.21
N LYS A 269 3.51 3.34 -18.02
CA LYS A 269 3.61 1.95 -17.58
C LYS A 269 2.32 1.31 -18.00
N ARG A 270 2.38 0.25 -18.78
CA ARG A 270 1.16 -0.37 -19.31
C ARG A 270 0.21 -0.58 -18.17
N LYS A 271 -1.00 -0.06 -18.31
CA LYS A 271 -1.98 -0.05 -17.23
C LYS A 271 -2.65 -1.42 -17.13
N VAL A 272 -2.47 -2.06 -15.98
CA VAL A 272 -3.18 -3.28 -15.61
C VAL A 272 -4.14 -2.94 -14.49
N THR A 273 -5.44 -3.14 -14.71
CA THR A 273 -6.44 -2.89 -13.67
C THR A 273 -6.89 -4.22 -13.07
N LEU A 274 -6.68 -4.38 -11.76
CA LEU A 274 -7.23 -5.51 -11.01
C LEU A 274 -8.68 -5.19 -10.65
N VAL A 275 -9.61 -6.03 -11.07
CA VAL A 275 -11.05 -5.78 -10.89
C VAL A 275 -11.68 -6.89 -10.07
N GLY A 276 -12.23 -6.56 -8.91
CA GLY A 276 -13.12 -7.41 -8.16
C GLY A 276 -14.48 -7.49 -8.86
N ILE A 277 -14.84 -8.67 -9.36
CA ILE A 277 -16.11 -8.85 -10.09
C ILE A 277 -17.32 -9.15 -9.18
N GLY A 278 -17.17 -8.97 -7.88
CA GLY A 278 -18.22 -9.27 -6.92
C GLY A 278 -18.57 -10.76 -6.89
N ILE A 279 -19.84 -11.04 -6.79
CA ILE A 279 -20.38 -12.42 -6.74
C ILE A 279 -20.33 -13.16 -8.09
N GLY A 280 -19.79 -12.52 -9.14
CA GLY A 280 -19.60 -13.17 -10.45
C GLY A 280 -20.79 -13.03 -11.42
N THR A 281 -21.74 -12.14 -11.13
CA THR A 281 -22.86 -11.81 -12.03
C THR A 281 -22.79 -10.34 -12.45
N PRO A 282 -23.35 -9.97 -13.62
CA PRO A 282 -23.36 -8.57 -14.06
C PRO A 282 -24.03 -7.61 -13.04
N GLU A 283 -25.10 -8.07 -12.37
CA GLU A 283 -25.83 -7.29 -11.36
C GLU A 283 -25.03 -7.09 -10.07
N GLY A 284 -24.07 -7.98 -9.80
CA GLY A 284 -23.17 -7.92 -8.66
C GLY A 284 -21.89 -7.14 -8.90
N MET A 285 -21.66 -6.65 -10.13
CA MET A 285 -20.50 -5.80 -10.44
C MET A 285 -20.79 -4.33 -10.10
N THR A 286 -19.74 -3.60 -9.75
CA THR A 286 -19.86 -2.13 -9.69
C THR A 286 -19.97 -1.56 -11.10
N VAL A 287 -20.62 -0.41 -11.24
CA VAL A 287 -20.74 0.28 -12.54
C VAL A 287 -19.36 0.59 -13.13
N GLU A 288 -18.44 1.00 -12.30
CA GLU A 288 -17.06 1.31 -12.70
C GLU A 288 -16.33 0.06 -13.22
N ALA A 289 -16.45 -1.08 -12.53
CA ALA A 289 -15.88 -2.35 -12.97
C ALA A 289 -16.42 -2.74 -14.36
N ALA A 290 -17.73 -2.66 -14.56
CA ALA A 290 -18.36 -2.96 -15.85
C ALA A 290 -17.83 -2.04 -16.97
N GLN A 291 -17.66 -0.74 -16.70
CA GLN A 291 -17.13 0.22 -17.66
C GLN A 291 -15.66 -0.04 -18.03
N VAL A 292 -14.85 -0.44 -17.07
CA VAL A 292 -13.42 -0.75 -17.31
C VAL A 292 -13.29 -2.06 -18.08
N ILE A 293 -14.09 -3.07 -17.78
CA ILE A 293 -14.16 -4.32 -18.55
C ILE A 293 -14.58 -4.04 -20.00
N GLU A 294 -15.56 -3.18 -20.22
CA GLU A 294 -16.03 -2.80 -21.57
C GLU A 294 -14.94 -2.13 -22.40
N LYS A 295 -14.06 -1.35 -21.79
CA LYS A 295 -12.96 -0.63 -22.44
C LYS A 295 -11.66 -1.46 -22.54
N ALA A 296 -11.61 -2.63 -21.96
CA ALA A 296 -10.42 -3.48 -21.96
C ALA A 296 -10.06 -3.97 -23.37
N ASP A 297 -8.75 -4.13 -23.63
CA ASP A 297 -8.21 -4.77 -24.82
C ASP A 297 -8.00 -6.27 -24.59
N LEU A 298 -7.78 -6.66 -23.31
CA LEU A 298 -7.59 -8.03 -22.87
C LEU A 298 -8.20 -8.23 -21.49
N LEU A 299 -8.91 -9.34 -21.30
CA LEU A 299 -9.37 -9.83 -20.00
C LEU A 299 -8.53 -11.03 -19.56
N VAL A 300 -8.02 -10.98 -18.34
CA VAL A 300 -7.23 -12.07 -17.73
C VAL A 300 -7.94 -12.53 -16.48
N GLY A 301 -7.92 -13.83 -16.20
CA GLY A 301 -8.51 -14.39 -14.98
C GLY A 301 -8.70 -15.90 -15.08
N ALA A 302 -9.16 -16.53 -14.01
CA ALA A 302 -9.58 -17.93 -14.07
C ALA A 302 -10.85 -18.07 -14.93
N ASP A 303 -11.06 -19.24 -15.53
CA ASP A 303 -12.17 -19.49 -16.47
C ASP A 303 -13.53 -19.04 -15.92
N ARG A 304 -13.79 -19.27 -14.64
CA ARG A 304 -15.02 -18.82 -13.96
C ARG A 304 -15.17 -17.30 -13.94
N MET A 305 -14.07 -16.56 -13.79
CA MET A 305 -14.08 -15.10 -13.78
C MET A 305 -14.29 -14.55 -15.20
N LEU A 306 -13.65 -15.18 -16.18
CA LEU A 306 -13.82 -14.83 -17.60
C LEU A 306 -15.24 -15.11 -18.08
N ALA A 307 -15.90 -16.17 -17.58
CA ALA A 307 -17.29 -16.48 -17.90
C ALA A 307 -18.26 -15.36 -17.50
N ALA A 308 -17.99 -14.64 -16.39
CA ALA A 308 -18.79 -13.51 -15.93
C ALA A 308 -18.76 -12.28 -16.89
N ALA A 309 -17.82 -12.25 -17.82
CA ALA A 309 -17.65 -11.20 -18.82
C ALA A 309 -17.70 -11.74 -20.27
N ALA A 310 -18.20 -12.95 -20.48
CA ALA A 310 -18.21 -13.61 -21.79
C ALA A 310 -19.05 -12.87 -22.84
N ASP A 311 -20.07 -12.15 -22.41
CA ASP A 311 -20.93 -11.32 -23.27
C ASP A 311 -20.18 -10.13 -23.94
N LYS A 312 -19.02 -9.75 -23.43
CA LYS A 312 -18.21 -8.64 -23.94
C LYS A 312 -17.38 -8.98 -25.17
N HIS A 313 -17.27 -10.26 -25.54
CA HIS A 313 -16.52 -10.74 -26.71
C HIS A 313 -15.09 -10.17 -26.82
N LYS A 314 -14.40 -10.03 -25.69
CA LYS A 314 -13.04 -9.53 -25.63
C LYS A 314 -12.02 -10.66 -25.78
N PRO A 315 -10.77 -10.39 -26.22
CA PRO A 315 -9.68 -11.32 -26.07
C PRO A 315 -9.52 -11.72 -24.60
N THR A 316 -9.29 -13.00 -24.35
CA THR A 316 -9.16 -13.54 -22.97
C THR A 316 -7.89 -14.36 -22.83
N PHE A 317 -7.31 -14.30 -21.62
CA PHE A 317 -6.23 -15.19 -21.21
C PHE A 317 -6.58 -15.86 -19.89
N SER A 318 -6.76 -17.19 -19.91
CA SER A 318 -7.09 -17.95 -18.71
C SER A 318 -5.83 -18.21 -17.88
N ALA A 319 -5.68 -17.47 -16.80
CA ALA A 319 -4.60 -17.64 -15.84
C ALA A 319 -4.97 -17.02 -14.47
N TYR A 320 -4.42 -17.59 -13.39
CA TYR A 320 -4.53 -17.06 -12.03
C TYR A 320 -3.16 -16.94 -11.33
N GLU A 321 -2.12 -17.51 -11.91
CA GLU A 321 -0.77 -17.46 -11.39
C GLU A 321 -0.11 -16.12 -11.78
N PRO A 322 0.35 -15.30 -10.81
CA PRO A 322 0.92 -13.97 -11.09
C PRO A 322 2.03 -14.00 -12.13
N ARG A 323 2.97 -14.94 -12.03
CA ARG A 323 4.07 -15.10 -12.98
C ARG A 323 3.60 -15.34 -14.40
N LYS A 324 2.66 -16.27 -14.59
CA LYS A 324 2.12 -16.56 -15.93
C LYS A 324 1.43 -15.35 -16.54
N ILE A 325 0.74 -14.57 -15.71
CA ILE A 325 0.09 -13.34 -16.14
C ILE A 325 1.16 -12.33 -16.58
N GLY A 326 2.18 -12.09 -15.75
CA GLY A 326 3.29 -11.20 -16.08
C GLY A 326 4.01 -11.59 -17.36
N ASP A 327 4.40 -12.88 -17.49
CA ASP A 327 5.09 -13.40 -18.67
C ASP A 327 4.25 -13.23 -19.94
N TYR A 328 2.95 -13.51 -19.86
CA TYR A 328 2.04 -13.32 -21.00
C TYR A 328 1.94 -11.85 -21.40
N LEU A 329 1.79 -10.95 -20.45
CA LEU A 329 1.68 -9.52 -20.72
C LEU A 329 2.96 -8.94 -21.35
N GLU A 330 4.14 -9.38 -20.95
CA GLU A 330 5.41 -8.98 -21.58
C GLU A 330 5.53 -9.45 -23.03
N LEU A 331 5.04 -10.66 -23.32
CA LEU A 331 5.05 -11.21 -24.68
C LEU A 331 3.98 -10.59 -25.61
N HIS A 332 2.98 -9.90 -25.04
CA HIS A 332 1.85 -9.31 -25.76
C HIS A 332 1.75 -7.79 -25.54
N PRO A 333 2.71 -7.01 -26.05
CA PRO A 333 2.74 -5.55 -25.86
C PRO A 333 1.60 -4.82 -26.60
N GLU A 334 0.89 -5.48 -27.51
CA GLU A 334 -0.26 -4.92 -28.24
C GLU A 334 -1.46 -4.59 -27.35
N TYR A 335 -1.61 -5.26 -26.20
CA TYR A 335 -2.69 -4.96 -25.25
C TYR A 335 -2.27 -3.83 -24.30
N GLN A 336 -2.89 -2.68 -24.42
CA GLN A 336 -2.56 -1.48 -23.63
C GLN A 336 -3.44 -1.33 -22.37
N ARG A 337 -4.71 -1.77 -22.43
CA ARG A 337 -5.67 -1.73 -21.33
C ARG A 337 -6.02 -3.15 -20.92
N VAL A 338 -5.27 -3.68 -19.99
CA VAL A 338 -5.44 -5.03 -19.47
C VAL A 338 -6.27 -5.00 -18.20
N VAL A 339 -7.25 -5.89 -18.12
CA VAL A 339 -8.06 -6.08 -16.91
C VAL A 339 -7.88 -7.49 -16.39
N VAL A 340 -7.48 -7.62 -15.12
CA VAL A 340 -7.39 -8.89 -14.41
C VAL A 340 -8.60 -9.05 -13.51
N LEU A 341 -9.43 -10.04 -13.81
CA LEU A 341 -10.67 -10.32 -13.10
C LEU A 341 -10.41 -11.20 -11.87
N LEU A 342 -10.82 -10.73 -10.71
CA LEU A 342 -10.68 -11.40 -9.42
C LEU A 342 -12.05 -11.65 -8.79
N SER A 343 -12.21 -12.78 -8.09
CA SER A 343 -13.46 -13.13 -7.42
C SER A 343 -13.72 -12.25 -6.20
N GLY A 344 -14.94 -11.81 -6.02
CA GLY A 344 -15.34 -11.02 -4.87
C GLY A 344 -14.73 -9.62 -4.87
N ASP A 345 -14.18 -9.25 -3.74
CA ASP A 345 -13.40 -8.02 -3.55
C ASP A 345 -11.90 -8.31 -3.62
N ILE A 346 -11.14 -7.36 -4.19
CA ILE A 346 -9.69 -7.48 -4.35
C ILE A 346 -8.94 -7.59 -3.01
N GLY A 347 -9.47 -7.02 -1.93
CA GLY A 347 -8.88 -7.03 -0.60
C GLY A 347 -9.19 -8.27 0.23
N PHE A 348 -10.12 -9.15 -0.23
CA PHE A 348 -10.58 -10.28 0.56
C PHE A 348 -10.16 -11.63 -0.07
N TYR A 349 -8.98 -12.12 0.30
CA TYR A 349 -8.42 -13.42 -0.13
C TYR A 349 -8.40 -13.66 -1.66
N SER A 350 -8.35 -12.60 -2.45
CA SER A 350 -8.46 -12.66 -3.92
C SER A 350 -7.15 -13.01 -4.64
N GLY A 351 -6.02 -12.98 -3.96
CA GLY A 351 -4.70 -13.11 -4.58
C GLY A 351 -4.12 -11.81 -5.15
N ALA A 352 -4.83 -10.70 -5.08
CA ALA A 352 -4.40 -9.39 -5.60
C ALA A 352 -3.03 -8.96 -5.06
N LYS A 353 -2.74 -9.18 -3.78
CA LYS A 353 -1.45 -8.83 -3.17
C LYS A 353 -0.24 -9.38 -3.95
N ARG A 354 -0.29 -10.67 -4.34
CA ARG A 354 0.79 -11.30 -5.11
C ARG A 354 0.85 -10.77 -6.55
N LEU A 355 -0.29 -10.38 -7.10
CA LEU A 355 -0.35 -9.78 -8.43
C LEU A 355 0.25 -8.37 -8.43
N TYR A 356 0.00 -7.55 -7.39
CA TYR A 356 0.66 -6.26 -7.22
C TYR A 356 2.18 -6.44 -7.20
N GLU A 357 2.70 -7.30 -6.31
CA GLU A 357 4.12 -7.55 -6.16
C GLU A 357 4.78 -7.99 -7.48
N GLU A 358 4.15 -8.88 -8.24
CA GLU A 358 4.67 -9.39 -9.50
C GLU A 358 4.64 -8.36 -10.63
N LEU A 359 3.51 -7.65 -10.78
CA LEU A 359 3.31 -6.71 -11.90
C LEU A 359 4.09 -5.41 -11.70
N GLU A 360 4.19 -4.91 -10.47
CA GLU A 360 4.99 -3.72 -10.15
C GLU A 360 6.50 -3.96 -10.36
N GLN A 361 7.00 -5.17 -10.04
CA GLN A 361 8.38 -5.56 -10.33
C GLN A 361 8.69 -5.61 -11.83
N ARG A 362 7.68 -5.79 -12.68
CA ARG A 362 7.79 -5.83 -14.14
C ARG A 362 7.47 -4.50 -14.82
N ASP A 363 7.45 -3.43 -14.04
CA ASP A 363 7.23 -2.05 -14.52
C ASP A 363 5.84 -1.76 -15.11
N PHE A 364 4.79 -2.52 -14.69
CA PHE A 364 3.41 -2.18 -14.99
C PHE A 364 2.87 -1.14 -13.99
N GLU A 365 2.00 -0.25 -14.48
CA GLU A 365 1.15 0.58 -13.62
C GLU A 365 -0.08 -0.23 -13.22
N VAL A 366 -0.21 -0.57 -11.94
CA VAL A 366 -1.30 -1.40 -11.44
C VAL A 366 -2.33 -0.53 -10.72
N ASP A 367 -3.56 -0.58 -11.21
CA ASP A 367 -4.72 0.06 -10.61
C ASP A 367 -5.68 -1.00 -10.08
N ALA A 368 -6.64 -0.61 -9.23
CA ALA A 368 -7.54 -1.56 -8.61
C ALA A 368 -8.95 -1.02 -8.43
N LEU A 369 -9.93 -1.87 -8.71
CA LEU A 369 -11.33 -1.60 -8.45
C LEU A 369 -11.90 -2.66 -7.52
N CYS A 370 -12.55 -2.22 -6.45
CA CYS A 370 -13.20 -3.09 -5.50
C CYS A 370 -14.43 -3.79 -6.11
N GLY A 371 -14.78 -4.95 -5.55
CA GLY A 371 -16.00 -5.66 -5.85
C GLY A 371 -16.81 -5.96 -4.58
N ILE A 372 -18.02 -6.45 -4.72
CA ILE A 372 -18.82 -6.88 -3.57
C ILE A 372 -18.27 -8.20 -3.05
N SER A 373 -17.68 -8.19 -1.84
CA SER A 373 -17.17 -9.39 -1.20
C SER A 373 -18.30 -10.38 -0.86
N SER A 374 -17.98 -11.67 -0.90
CA SER A 374 -18.92 -12.73 -0.49
C SER A 374 -19.41 -12.55 0.96
N VAL A 375 -18.60 -12.03 1.87
CA VAL A 375 -19.03 -11.76 3.25
C VAL A 375 -20.10 -10.67 3.29
N VAL A 376 -19.91 -9.58 2.55
CA VAL A 376 -20.87 -8.45 2.50
C VAL A 376 -22.20 -8.93 1.90
N TYR A 377 -22.12 -9.65 0.78
CA TYR A 377 -23.30 -10.20 0.13
C TYR A 377 -24.06 -11.18 1.02
N PHE A 378 -23.34 -12.14 1.61
CA PHE A 378 -23.93 -13.19 2.44
C PHE A 378 -24.57 -12.63 3.73
N CYS A 379 -23.88 -11.75 4.43
CA CYS A 379 -24.43 -11.08 5.61
C CYS A 379 -25.67 -10.23 5.26
N GLY A 380 -25.68 -9.58 4.08
CA GLY A 380 -26.87 -8.90 3.57
C GLY A 380 -28.06 -9.84 3.36
N LYS A 381 -27.84 -11.04 2.81
CA LYS A 381 -28.88 -12.08 2.65
C LYS A 381 -29.39 -12.59 3.99
N LEU A 382 -28.51 -12.74 4.97
CA LEU A 382 -28.86 -13.16 6.33
C LEU A 382 -29.44 -12.01 7.18
N ARG A 383 -29.41 -10.76 6.69
CA ARG A 383 -29.84 -9.54 7.40
C ARG A 383 -29.09 -9.32 8.72
N THR A 384 -27.80 -9.62 8.73
CA THR A 384 -26.90 -9.43 9.86
C THR A 384 -25.78 -8.45 9.50
N ALA A 385 -25.26 -7.71 10.49
CA ALA A 385 -24.10 -6.86 10.33
C ALA A 385 -22.84 -7.72 10.16
N TRP A 386 -21.89 -7.23 9.36
CA TRP A 386 -20.60 -7.91 9.16
C TRP A 386 -19.40 -7.19 9.83
N GLU A 387 -19.63 -6.02 10.42
CA GLU A 387 -18.61 -5.21 11.09
C GLU A 387 -17.99 -5.87 12.34
N ASP A 388 -18.73 -6.79 12.97
CA ASP A 388 -18.33 -7.55 14.15
C ASP A 388 -17.94 -9.01 13.83
N VAL A 389 -17.81 -9.34 12.55
CA VAL A 389 -17.49 -10.70 12.09
C VAL A 389 -15.98 -10.93 12.08
N CYS A 390 -15.53 -11.99 12.73
CA CYS A 390 -14.18 -12.52 12.57
C CYS A 390 -14.03 -13.16 11.18
N LEU A 391 -13.13 -12.63 10.36
CA LEU A 391 -12.94 -13.04 8.97
C LEU A 391 -11.78 -14.02 8.84
N LEU A 392 -12.06 -15.22 8.32
CA LEU A 392 -11.07 -16.25 8.08
C LEU A 392 -11.18 -16.82 6.66
N SER A 393 -10.18 -17.58 6.26
CA SER A 393 -10.23 -18.43 5.07
C SER A 393 -9.52 -19.73 5.35
N THR A 394 -10.25 -20.82 5.22
CA THR A 394 -9.70 -22.18 5.24
C THR A 394 -9.41 -22.71 3.84
N HIS A 395 -9.74 -21.94 2.81
CA HIS A 395 -9.47 -22.29 1.41
C HIS A 395 -7.97 -22.18 1.09
N GLY A 396 -7.29 -23.32 1.01
CA GLY A 396 -5.86 -23.41 0.69
C GLY A 396 -4.92 -22.87 1.78
N ARG A 397 -5.41 -22.70 3.02
CA ARG A 397 -4.63 -22.25 4.19
C ARG A 397 -5.04 -22.99 5.45
N SER A 398 -4.12 -23.15 6.39
CA SER A 398 -4.45 -23.58 7.75
C SER A 398 -4.86 -22.34 8.57
N ALA A 399 -6.04 -22.39 9.17
CA ALA A 399 -6.51 -21.39 10.11
C ALA A 399 -7.19 -22.10 11.29
N ASN A 400 -7.03 -21.56 12.51
CA ASN A 400 -7.70 -22.11 13.69
C ASN A 400 -9.15 -21.63 13.74
N LEU A 401 -10.00 -22.25 12.90
CA LEU A 401 -11.41 -21.89 12.82
C LEU A 401 -12.16 -22.18 14.13
N VAL A 402 -11.88 -23.30 14.78
CA VAL A 402 -12.48 -23.66 16.08
C VAL A 402 -12.15 -22.62 17.15
N GLY A 403 -10.90 -22.18 17.24
CA GLY A 403 -10.48 -21.14 18.17
C GLY A 403 -11.20 -19.81 17.91
N ALA A 404 -11.35 -19.44 16.64
CA ALA A 404 -12.08 -18.23 16.26
C ALA A 404 -13.56 -18.32 16.63
N VAL A 405 -14.25 -19.43 16.35
CA VAL A 405 -15.65 -19.64 16.71
C VAL A 405 -15.84 -19.64 18.23
N LYS A 406 -14.88 -20.20 18.99
CA LYS A 406 -14.93 -20.15 20.46
C LYS A 406 -14.83 -18.76 21.02
N SER A 407 -14.10 -17.86 20.36
CA SER A 407 -13.78 -16.52 20.89
C SER A 407 -14.61 -15.37 20.31
N HIS A 408 -15.38 -15.60 19.25
CA HIS A 408 -16.16 -14.55 18.59
C HIS A 408 -17.64 -14.94 18.48
N HIS A 409 -18.51 -13.94 18.55
CA HIS A 409 -19.94 -14.10 18.31
C HIS A 409 -20.26 -14.53 16.90
N LYS A 410 -19.52 -14.01 15.93
CA LYS A 410 -19.69 -14.31 14.52
C LYS A 410 -18.33 -14.62 13.88
N THR A 411 -18.26 -15.70 13.14
CA THR A 411 -17.05 -16.08 12.40
C THR A 411 -17.44 -16.44 10.96
N PHE A 412 -16.86 -15.73 9.99
CA PHE A 412 -17.06 -16.04 8.58
C PHE A 412 -15.82 -16.73 8.02
N THR A 413 -16.06 -17.77 7.21
CA THR A 413 -14.98 -18.45 6.51
C THR A 413 -15.33 -18.77 5.06
N LEU A 414 -14.32 -18.64 4.17
CA LEU A 414 -14.37 -19.20 2.83
C LEU A 414 -14.09 -20.69 2.93
N LEU A 415 -14.99 -21.48 2.38
CA LEU A 415 -14.85 -22.93 2.26
C LEU A 415 -14.50 -23.30 0.82
N GLY A 416 -14.15 -24.56 0.59
CA GLY A 416 -14.00 -25.10 -0.75
C GLY A 416 -15.32 -25.59 -1.32
N LYS A 417 -15.31 -26.82 -1.82
CA LYS A 417 -16.52 -27.54 -2.27
C LYS A 417 -17.33 -28.04 -1.08
N GLY A 418 -18.54 -28.51 -1.33
CA GLY A 418 -19.49 -28.97 -0.30
C GLY A 418 -18.97 -29.97 0.73
N GLU A 419 -18.02 -30.83 0.36
CA GLU A 419 -17.33 -31.73 1.31
C GLU A 419 -16.67 -30.97 2.48
N SER A 420 -16.18 -29.75 2.25
CA SER A 420 -15.57 -28.91 3.29
C SER A 420 -16.57 -28.50 4.37
N VAL A 421 -17.86 -28.43 4.07
CA VAL A 421 -18.92 -28.13 5.04
C VAL A 421 -19.09 -29.30 6.03
N HIS A 422 -19.04 -30.54 5.56
CA HIS A 422 -19.13 -31.71 6.43
C HIS A 422 -17.93 -31.80 7.37
N VAL A 423 -16.72 -31.55 6.86
CA VAL A 423 -15.50 -31.49 7.67
C VAL A 423 -15.64 -30.42 8.75
N LEU A 424 -16.08 -29.20 8.37
CA LEU A 424 -16.34 -28.11 9.31
C LEU A 424 -17.32 -28.52 10.42
N CYS A 425 -18.46 -29.11 10.05
CA CYS A 425 -19.48 -29.50 11.02
C CYS A 425 -18.98 -30.61 11.96
N GLN A 426 -18.23 -31.58 11.45
CA GLN A 426 -17.61 -32.63 12.25
C GLN A 426 -16.61 -32.04 13.25
N GLU A 427 -15.76 -31.14 12.81
CA GLU A 427 -14.77 -30.48 13.64
C GLU A 427 -15.43 -29.64 14.74
N LEU A 428 -16.46 -28.86 14.41
CA LEU A 428 -17.22 -28.08 15.41
C LEU A 428 -17.82 -29.01 16.48
N MET A 429 -18.38 -30.16 16.10
CA MET A 429 -18.92 -31.13 17.05
C MET A 429 -17.82 -31.75 17.92
N GLU A 430 -16.70 -32.17 17.31
CA GLU A 430 -15.57 -32.78 18.00
C GLU A 430 -15.01 -31.89 19.10
N TYR A 431 -15.00 -30.55 18.86
CA TYR A 431 -14.46 -29.57 19.81
C TYR A 431 -15.53 -28.87 20.69
N GLY A 432 -16.71 -29.52 20.83
CA GLY A 432 -17.75 -29.09 21.78
C GLY A 432 -18.57 -27.89 21.34
N LEU A 433 -18.61 -27.59 20.05
CA LEU A 433 -19.36 -26.49 19.45
C LEU A 433 -20.64 -26.96 18.72
N ALA A 434 -21.24 -28.06 19.16
CA ALA A 434 -22.47 -28.58 18.58
C ALA A 434 -23.68 -27.64 18.71
N HIS A 435 -23.59 -26.65 19.63
CA HIS A 435 -24.67 -25.72 19.96
C HIS A 435 -24.68 -24.47 19.06
N VAL A 436 -23.64 -24.22 18.26
CA VAL A 436 -23.56 -23.04 17.41
C VAL A 436 -24.53 -23.13 16.23
N THR A 437 -24.96 -21.98 15.73
CA THR A 437 -25.73 -21.90 14.49
C THR A 437 -24.78 -21.68 13.31
N VAL A 438 -24.88 -22.52 12.32
CA VAL A 438 -24.06 -22.44 11.09
C VAL A 438 -24.96 -22.07 9.92
N HIS A 439 -24.64 -21.00 9.25
CA HIS A 439 -25.25 -20.57 8.00
C HIS A 439 -24.31 -20.90 6.84
N ILE A 440 -24.79 -21.60 5.83
CA ILE A 440 -24.02 -21.98 4.65
C ILE A 440 -24.59 -21.26 3.43
N GLY A 441 -23.78 -20.45 2.78
CA GLY A 441 -24.08 -19.89 1.46
C GLY A 441 -23.46 -20.77 0.38
N ILE A 442 -24.31 -21.29 -0.52
CA ILE A 442 -23.93 -22.20 -1.61
C ILE A 442 -24.15 -21.46 -2.91
N GLN A 443 -23.15 -21.44 -3.80
CA GLN A 443 -23.21 -20.82 -5.13
C GLN A 443 -23.78 -19.38 -5.10
N LEU A 444 -23.29 -18.58 -4.14
CA LEU A 444 -23.80 -17.21 -3.93
C LEU A 444 -23.74 -16.39 -5.23
N GLY A 445 -24.87 -15.79 -5.60
CA GLY A 445 -25.05 -14.98 -6.79
C GLY A 445 -25.31 -15.76 -8.08
N TYR A 446 -25.21 -17.08 -8.09
CA TYR A 446 -25.56 -17.91 -9.25
C TYR A 446 -27.03 -18.31 -9.22
N GLU A 447 -27.55 -18.82 -10.36
CA GLU A 447 -28.96 -19.22 -10.48
C GLU A 447 -29.37 -20.33 -9.48
N ASP A 448 -28.44 -21.15 -9.06
CA ASP A 448 -28.60 -22.22 -8.09
C ASP A 448 -28.22 -21.82 -6.64
N GLU A 449 -28.19 -20.50 -6.36
CA GLU A 449 -27.92 -19.97 -5.01
C GLU A 449 -28.86 -20.62 -3.97
N LYS A 450 -28.24 -21.12 -2.90
CA LYS A 450 -28.95 -21.67 -1.73
C LYS A 450 -28.33 -21.18 -0.44
N ILE A 451 -29.17 -20.98 0.55
CA ILE A 451 -28.75 -20.67 1.93
C ILE A 451 -29.37 -21.72 2.84
N LEU A 452 -28.52 -22.41 3.58
CA LEU A 452 -28.93 -23.38 4.60
C LEU A 452 -28.51 -22.84 5.97
N SER A 453 -29.33 -23.10 6.98
CA SER A 453 -29.03 -22.71 8.36
C SER A 453 -29.45 -23.85 9.29
N GLY A 454 -28.63 -24.10 10.30
CA GLY A 454 -28.91 -25.15 11.30
C GLY A 454 -27.71 -25.38 12.20
N THR A 455 -27.88 -26.35 13.11
CA THR A 455 -26.77 -26.85 13.91
C THR A 455 -25.81 -27.68 13.07
N PRO A 456 -24.54 -27.88 13.51
CA PRO A 456 -23.59 -28.72 12.81
C PRO A 456 -24.18 -30.15 12.54
N GLU A 457 -24.91 -30.72 13.51
CA GLU A 457 -25.53 -32.06 13.36
C GLU A 457 -26.62 -32.11 12.28
N GLU A 458 -27.42 -31.05 12.17
CA GLU A 458 -28.47 -30.94 11.14
C GLU A 458 -27.88 -30.78 9.74
N LEU A 459 -26.80 -30.01 9.61
CA LEU A 459 -26.13 -29.78 8.32
C LEU A 459 -25.36 -30.99 7.82
N LEU A 460 -24.86 -31.86 8.70
CA LEU A 460 -24.26 -33.15 8.33
C LEU A 460 -25.23 -34.08 7.61
N LYS A 461 -26.52 -33.90 7.81
CA LYS A 461 -27.58 -34.72 7.16
C LYS A 461 -27.99 -34.18 5.79
N GLN A 462 -27.48 -33.00 5.40
CA GLN A 462 -27.80 -32.35 4.14
C GLN A 462 -26.82 -32.75 3.04
N SER A 463 -27.30 -32.87 1.81
CA SER A 463 -26.42 -32.96 0.64
C SER A 463 -26.04 -31.53 0.20
N ILE A 464 -24.77 -31.20 0.30
CA ILE A 464 -24.24 -29.89 -0.03
C ILE A 464 -23.20 -30.05 -1.14
N ASP A 465 -23.44 -29.36 -2.26
CA ASP A 465 -22.55 -29.36 -3.42
C ASP A 465 -22.33 -27.94 -3.91
N GLY A 466 -21.19 -27.69 -4.57
CA GLY A 466 -20.82 -26.39 -5.08
C GLY A 466 -19.87 -25.62 -4.19
N LEU A 467 -19.62 -24.36 -4.56
CA LEU A 467 -18.75 -23.46 -3.84
C LEU A 467 -19.48 -22.89 -2.61
N CYS A 468 -18.87 -23.03 -1.44
CA CYS A 468 -19.51 -22.67 -0.18
C CYS A 468 -18.74 -21.58 0.59
N VAL A 469 -19.52 -20.81 1.35
CA VAL A 469 -19.05 -19.97 2.45
C VAL A 469 -19.85 -20.31 3.71
N ALA A 470 -19.29 -20.06 4.87
CA ALA A 470 -20.00 -20.22 6.15
C ALA A 470 -19.93 -18.95 7.00
N LEU A 471 -21.04 -18.65 7.68
CA LEU A 471 -21.10 -17.75 8.82
C LEU A 471 -21.55 -18.59 10.02
N ILE A 472 -20.74 -18.57 11.08
CA ILE A 472 -21.02 -19.35 12.31
C ILE A 472 -21.30 -18.37 13.43
N GLU A 473 -22.45 -18.53 14.07
CA GLU A 473 -22.88 -17.71 15.19
C GLU A 473 -22.76 -18.50 16.50
N ASN A 474 -21.99 -17.96 17.45
CA ASN A 474 -21.83 -18.48 18.80
C ASN A 474 -22.39 -17.47 19.79
N GLU A 475 -23.51 -17.80 20.44
CA GLU A 475 -24.15 -16.90 21.40
C GLU A 475 -23.38 -16.78 22.72
N THR A 476 -22.49 -17.71 23.01
CA THR A 476 -21.72 -17.79 24.27
C THR A 476 -20.21 -17.85 24.02
N PRO A 477 -19.62 -16.90 23.28
CA PRO A 477 -18.20 -16.93 23.03
C PRO A 477 -17.42 -16.66 24.32
N PHE A 478 -16.27 -17.32 24.41
CA PHE A 478 -15.34 -17.05 25.51
C PHE A 478 -14.34 -15.96 25.12
N SER A 479 -14.53 -14.77 25.63
CA SER A 479 -13.69 -13.59 25.33
C SER A 479 -12.48 -13.44 26.27
N GLY A 480 -12.31 -14.33 27.25
CA GLY A 480 -11.20 -14.30 28.21
C GLY A 480 -9.90 -14.87 27.68
N ILE A 481 -8.80 -14.58 28.39
CA ILE A 481 -7.54 -15.27 28.18
C ILE A 481 -7.56 -16.53 29.04
N ARG A 482 -7.45 -17.71 28.41
CA ARG A 482 -7.32 -18.96 29.14
C ARG A 482 -5.83 -19.25 29.34
N ALA A 483 -5.33 -18.92 30.52
CA ALA A 483 -3.97 -19.17 30.95
C ALA A 483 -4.00 -19.82 32.33
N CYS A 484 -2.93 -20.51 32.71
CA CYS A 484 -2.81 -21.20 34.01
C CYS A 484 -3.91 -22.24 34.22
N VAL A 485 -4.02 -23.19 33.32
CA VAL A 485 -4.99 -24.29 33.43
C VAL A 485 -4.67 -25.14 34.65
N ASP A 486 -5.68 -25.42 35.47
CA ASP A 486 -5.52 -26.24 36.68
C ASP A 486 -5.14 -27.68 36.35
N ASP A 487 -4.30 -28.30 37.19
CA ASP A 487 -3.84 -29.66 36.97
C ASP A 487 -4.97 -30.69 36.93
N GLU A 488 -6.09 -30.43 37.64
CA GLU A 488 -7.27 -31.27 37.70
C GLU A 488 -8.10 -31.25 36.42
N GLU A 489 -7.94 -30.25 35.59
CA GLU A 489 -8.63 -30.14 34.30
C GLU A 489 -8.05 -31.09 33.24
N PHE A 490 -6.82 -31.55 33.40
CA PHE A 490 -6.20 -32.44 32.42
C PHE A 490 -6.63 -33.92 32.61
N SER A 491 -6.88 -34.60 31.51
CA SER A 491 -6.88 -36.08 31.49
C SER A 491 -5.45 -36.54 31.80
N ARG A 492 -5.35 -37.49 32.74
CA ARG A 492 -4.07 -37.96 33.26
C ARG A 492 -3.83 -39.44 32.92
N GLY A 493 -2.60 -39.79 32.63
CA GLY A 493 -2.12 -41.16 32.42
C GLY A 493 -0.92 -41.46 33.33
N LYS A 494 -0.10 -42.40 32.89
CA LYS A 494 1.14 -42.79 33.60
C LYS A 494 2.31 -41.77 33.36
N ALA A 495 2.22 -40.97 32.28
CA ALA A 495 3.23 -39.99 31.97
C ALA A 495 3.24 -38.88 33.04
N PRO A 496 4.41 -38.41 33.44
CA PRO A 496 4.52 -37.30 34.39
C PRO A 496 3.96 -36.00 33.77
N MET A 497 3.31 -35.16 34.60
CA MET A 497 2.76 -33.89 34.19
C MET A 497 3.51 -32.75 34.84
N THR A 498 3.86 -31.73 34.07
CA THR A 498 4.43 -30.48 34.60
C THR A 498 3.36 -29.75 35.40
N LYS A 499 3.70 -29.34 36.63
CA LYS A 499 2.78 -28.62 37.54
C LYS A 499 2.38 -27.26 36.98
N SER A 500 1.15 -26.82 37.30
CA SER A 500 0.54 -25.62 36.75
C SER A 500 1.42 -24.37 36.88
N GLU A 501 2.06 -24.14 38.03
CA GLU A 501 2.90 -22.96 38.25
C GLU A 501 4.15 -22.96 37.35
N ILE A 502 4.79 -24.15 37.21
CA ILE A 502 5.98 -24.29 36.35
C ILE A 502 5.59 -24.16 34.89
N ARG A 503 4.47 -24.79 34.50
CA ARG A 503 3.95 -24.75 33.13
C ARG A 503 3.62 -23.31 32.71
N SER A 504 2.82 -22.62 33.52
CA SER A 504 2.41 -21.24 33.24
C SER A 504 3.59 -20.27 33.19
N LEU A 505 4.57 -20.44 34.12
CA LEU A 505 5.78 -19.62 34.09
C LEU A 505 6.64 -19.89 32.84
N SER A 506 6.74 -21.16 32.42
CA SER A 506 7.49 -21.55 31.23
C SER A 506 6.88 -20.94 29.96
N VAL A 507 5.56 -21.05 29.79
CA VAL A 507 4.85 -20.46 28.65
C VAL A 507 4.94 -18.93 28.66
N ALA A 508 4.76 -18.29 29.80
CA ALA A 508 4.87 -16.84 29.93
C ALA A 508 6.27 -16.31 29.56
N LYS A 509 7.33 -17.04 29.94
CA LYS A 509 8.73 -16.65 29.61
C LYS A 509 9.07 -16.79 28.14
N LEU A 510 8.38 -17.60 27.38
CA LEU A 510 8.58 -17.74 25.93
C LEU A 510 8.09 -16.50 25.17
N GLN A 511 7.17 -15.70 25.73
CA GLN A 511 6.63 -14.49 25.10
C GLN A 511 6.16 -14.75 23.66
N LEU A 512 5.40 -15.82 23.45
CA LEU A 512 4.99 -16.29 22.15
C LEU A 512 4.11 -15.26 21.43
N PRO A 513 4.37 -14.96 20.15
CA PRO A 513 3.37 -14.31 19.30
C PRO A 513 2.20 -15.26 19.04
N LYS A 514 1.03 -14.71 18.70
CA LYS A 514 -0.18 -15.50 18.47
C LYS A 514 -0.06 -16.54 17.35
N ASP A 515 0.80 -16.29 16.38
CA ASP A 515 1.09 -17.11 15.21
C ASP A 515 2.36 -17.97 15.34
N ALA A 516 2.85 -18.16 16.56
CA ALA A 516 4.07 -18.91 16.82
C ALA A 516 3.98 -20.37 16.35
N VAL A 517 5.06 -20.86 15.75
CA VAL A 517 5.30 -22.28 15.53
C VAL A 517 6.21 -22.81 16.62
N VAL A 518 5.74 -23.77 17.40
CA VAL A 518 6.45 -24.26 18.59
C VAL A 518 6.60 -25.79 18.53
N TYR A 519 7.78 -26.27 18.92
CA TYR A 519 8.06 -27.69 19.09
C TYR A 519 8.14 -28.02 20.59
N ASP A 520 7.23 -28.84 21.08
CA ASP A 520 7.26 -29.39 22.45
C ASP A 520 7.82 -30.81 22.40
N VAL A 521 9.09 -30.94 22.76
CA VAL A 521 9.84 -32.20 22.64
C VAL A 521 9.79 -32.98 23.95
N GLY A 522 9.25 -34.19 23.90
CA GLY A 522 8.94 -35.00 25.09
C GLY A 522 7.65 -34.50 25.76
N ALA A 523 6.61 -34.28 24.97
CA ALA A 523 5.39 -33.60 25.38
C ALA A 523 4.62 -34.29 26.53
N GLY A 524 4.88 -35.59 26.79
CA GLY A 524 4.30 -36.36 27.91
C GLY A 524 2.78 -36.35 27.91
N THR A 525 2.15 -35.76 28.94
CA THR A 525 0.68 -35.62 29.00
C THR A 525 0.13 -34.53 28.06
N GLY A 526 0.98 -33.76 27.41
CA GLY A 526 0.60 -32.61 26.58
C GLY A 526 0.18 -31.37 27.37
N SER A 527 0.40 -31.33 28.68
CA SER A 527 -0.08 -30.21 29.50
C SER A 527 0.61 -28.89 29.13
N VAL A 528 1.90 -28.88 28.82
CA VAL A 528 2.63 -27.71 28.30
C VAL A 528 2.17 -27.41 26.87
N THR A 529 2.06 -28.43 26.03
CA THR A 529 1.53 -28.34 24.65
C THR A 529 0.19 -27.61 24.58
N ILE A 530 -0.76 -27.96 25.48
CA ILE A 530 -2.08 -27.32 25.54
C ILE A 530 -1.96 -25.83 25.87
N GLU A 531 -1.19 -25.45 26.89
CA GLU A 531 -1.03 -24.04 27.23
C GLU A 531 -0.29 -23.23 26.16
N LEU A 532 0.68 -23.85 25.47
CA LEU A 532 1.32 -23.27 24.28
C LEU A 532 0.29 -23.00 23.17
N ALA A 533 -0.60 -23.96 22.92
CA ALA A 533 -1.63 -23.85 21.90
C ALA A 533 -2.71 -22.79 22.23
N LEU A 534 -3.04 -22.66 23.51
CA LEU A 534 -3.94 -21.60 24.01
C LEU A 534 -3.29 -20.21 23.92
N ALA A 535 -1.97 -20.11 24.05
CA ALA A 535 -1.23 -18.86 23.92
C ALA A 535 -1.00 -18.47 22.45
N ALA A 536 -0.65 -19.44 21.59
CA ALA A 536 -0.42 -19.24 20.16
C ALA A 536 -1.63 -19.69 19.34
N VAL A 537 -2.74 -18.99 19.49
CA VAL A 537 -4.05 -19.38 18.92
C VAL A 537 -4.07 -19.43 17.40
N ASP A 538 -3.26 -18.62 16.73
CA ASP A 538 -3.12 -18.55 15.27
C ASP A 538 -1.91 -19.35 14.76
N GLY A 539 -1.16 -19.97 15.69
CA GLY A 539 0.07 -20.71 15.44
C GLY A 539 -0.14 -22.21 15.31
N CYS A 540 0.97 -22.95 15.35
CA CYS A 540 0.97 -24.41 15.29
C CYS A 540 1.93 -24.99 16.32
N ILE A 541 1.47 -25.94 17.13
CA ILE A 541 2.28 -26.61 18.16
C ILE A 541 2.51 -28.07 17.73
N TYR A 542 3.77 -28.44 17.55
CA TYR A 542 4.19 -29.80 17.27
C TYR A 542 4.54 -30.50 18.58
N ALA A 543 3.68 -31.41 19.03
CA ALA A 543 3.91 -32.23 20.22
C ALA A 543 4.64 -33.52 19.84
N ILE A 544 5.92 -33.59 20.09
CA ILE A 544 6.75 -34.75 19.75
C ILE A 544 6.87 -35.66 20.97
N GLU A 545 6.34 -36.86 20.87
CA GLU A 545 6.35 -37.82 21.97
C GLU A 545 6.61 -39.25 21.45
N ARG A 546 7.45 -39.98 22.16
CA ARG A 546 7.85 -41.35 21.79
C ARG A 546 6.90 -42.45 22.29
N ASN A 547 6.09 -42.15 23.29
CA ASN A 547 5.19 -43.10 23.91
C ASN A 547 3.78 -42.95 23.30
N GLN A 548 3.25 -44.02 22.70
CA GLN A 548 1.93 -44.01 22.06
C GLN A 548 0.81 -43.72 23.06
N GLU A 549 0.85 -44.26 24.30
CA GLU A 549 -0.16 -43.96 25.33
C GLU A 549 -0.19 -42.46 25.66
N ALA A 550 0.98 -41.82 25.65
CA ALA A 550 1.09 -40.38 25.87
C ALA A 550 0.59 -39.59 24.65
N CYS A 551 0.88 -40.02 23.42
CA CYS A 551 0.31 -39.40 22.21
C CYS A 551 -1.22 -39.46 22.24
N ASP A 552 -1.82 -40.57 22.59
CA ASP A 552 -3.26 -40.72 22.70
C ASP A 552 -3.85 -39.78 23.77
N LEU A 553 -3.14 -39.61 24.88
CA LEU A 553 -3.52 -38.68 25.94
C LEU A 553 -3.42 -37.21 25.51
N ILE A 554 -2.41 -36.88 24.70
CA ILE A 554 -2.30 -35.55 24.11
C ILE A 554 -3.51 -35.28 23.19
N GLU A 555 -3.89 -36.25 22.35
CA GLU A 555 -5.07 -36.12 21.47
C GLU A 555 -6.37 -35.99 22.28
N GLU A 556 -6.51 -36.67 23.41
CA GLU A 556 -7.64 -36.55 24.31
C GLU A 556 -7.72 -35.13 24.93
N ASN A 557 -6.59 -34.64 25.45
CA ASN A 557 -6.50 -33.29 26.02
C ASN A 557 -6.72 -32.20 24.94
N LYS A 558 -6.16 -32.40 23.73
CA LYS A 558 -6.40 -31.51 22.58
C LYS A 558 -7.90 -31.32 22.30
N ARG A 559 -8.67 -32.39 22.26
CA ARG A 559 -10.14 -32.31 22.09
C ARG A 559 -10.82 -31.63 23.27
N LYS A 560 -10.48 -32.03 24.49
CA LYS A 560 -11.04 -31.49 25.72
C LYS A 560 -10.86 -29.98 25.84
N PHE A 561 -9.68 -29.47 25.53
CA PHE A 561 -9.35 -28.04 25.58
C PHE A 561 -9.72 -27.28 24.31
N GLY A 562 -10.05 -28.00 23.23
CA GLY A 562 -10.39 -27.40 21.94
C GLY A 562 -9.24 -26.63 21.32
N THR A 563 -8.10 -27.28 21.21
CA THR A 563 -6.85 -26.76 20.65
C THR A 563 -6.46 -27.49 19.36
N PRO A 564 -7.21 -27.31 18.24
CA PRO A 564 -6.96 -28.03 16.99
C PRO A 564 -5.59 -27.68 16.36
N ASN A 565 -4.99 -26.57 16.78
CA ASN A 565 -3.67 -26.11 16.35
C ASN A 565 -2.48 -26.91 16.92
N ILE A 566 -2.75 -28.10 17.50
CA ILE A 566 -1.72 -29.06 17.92
C ILE A 566 -1.61 -30.18 16.88
N GLN A 567 -0.40 -30.49 16.49
CA GLN A 567 -0.04 -31.66 15.70
C GLN A 567 0.76 -32.63 16.56
N VAL A 568 0.21 -33.82 16.83
CA VAL A 568 0.88 -34.85 17.61
C VAL A 568 1.77 -35.68 16.69
N VAL A 569 3.05 -35.75 17.01
CA VAL A 569 4.04 -36.50 16.24
C VAL A 569 4.61 -37.59 17.11
N HIS A 570 4.24 -38.85 16.78
CA HIS A 570 4.81 -40.02 17.45
C HIS A 570 6.23 -40.29 16.94
N GLY A 571 7.24 -40.10 17.78
CA GLY A 571 8.63 -40.33 17.41
C GLY A 571 9.64 -39.78 18.41
N LEU A 572 10.89 -39.90 18.06
CA LEU A 572 12.04 -39.35 18.81
C LEU A 572 12.61 -38.13 18.09
N ALA A 573 12.96 -37.10 18.85
CA ALA A 573 13.75 -36.01 18.31
C ALA A 573 15.25 -36.44 18.23
N PRO A 574 16.01 -36.00 17.21
CA PRO A 574 15.60 -35.00 16.19
C PRO A 574 14.88 -35.60 14.97
N GLU A 575 14.79 -36.93 14.82
CA GLU A 575 14.29 -37.60 13.60
C GLU A 575 12.82 -37.30 13.31
N ALA A 576 12.05 -36.95 14.34
CA ALA A 576 10.62 -36.62 14.25
C ALA A 576 10.34 -35.11 14.15
N MET A 577 11.38 -34.27 13.98
CA MET A 577 11.24 -32.82 13.86
C MET A 577 11.16 -32.36 12.41
#